data_3bc08bdc6a12eb8b738608e137e80fdc
#
_entry.id   3bc08bdc6a12eb8b738608e137e80fdc
#
_cell.length_a   1.000
_cell.length_b   1.000
_cell.length_c   1.000
_cell.angle_alpha   90.00
_cell.angle_beta   90.00
_cell.angle_gamma   90.00
#
_symmetry.space_group_name_H-M   'P 1'
#
loop_
_entity.id
_entity.type
_entity.pdbx_description
1 polymer ?
#
loop_
_entity_poly.entity_id
_entity_poly.type
_entity_poly.pdbx_seq_one_letter_code
_entity_poly.pdbx_strand_id
1 'polypeptide(L)'
;MRHSRPGRLAIAAITFAVALAASGPTIANTGSPPPVRTPAGAPIVADWLAEHRRYTDWHLTLVDPLYRATSTYAPGDLVPVSRAGIAGRGYVRRFVVADLAALDRAARAAGIRLRVVSAYRSYSSQHSVFQSWVERQGYATAIRYSARAGHSEHQLGTTLDFSFVGGADPWNYADFASTRAGAWLKANAWRYGFVLSYPKGAERLTGYGYEPWHYRYFGRSLAAQQRSSGLVPRYWLWRRN
;
A
#
# COMPACT_ATOMS: atom_id res chain seq x y z
N MET A 1 -22.76 -39.84 67.86
CA MET A 1 -22.46 -38.60 67.16
C MET A 1 -21.36 -38.86 66.16
N ARG A 2 -21.67 -38.89 64.87
CA ARG A 2 -20.71 -39.13 63.78
C ARG A 2 -20.50 -37.83 63.01
N HIS A 3 -19.29 -37.28 63.07
CA HIS A 3 -18.89 -36.08 62.28
C HIS A 3 -18.56 -36.50 60.86
N SER A 4 -19.37 -36.03 59.89
CA SER A 4 -19.10 -36.14 58.44
C SER A 4 -18.14 -35.03 58.01
N ARG A 5 -17.05 -35.40 57.32
CA ARG A 5 -16.10 -34.47 56.69
C ARG A 5 -16.66 -34.04 55.29
N PRO A 6 -16.52 -32.78 54.88
CA PRO A 6 -16.86 -32.37 53.54
C PRO A 6 -15.77 -32.75 52.53
N GLY A 7 -16.20 -33.30 51.38
CA GLY A 7 -15.34 -33.65 50.28
C GLY A 7 -14.79 -32.43 49.55
N ARG A 8 -13.51 -32.45 49.23
CA ARG A 8 -12.85 -31.46 48.38
C ARG A 8 -13.15 -31.78 46.89
N LEU A 9 -13.85 -30.87 46.22
CA LEU A 9 -13.92 -30.89 44.76
C LEU A 9 -12.55 -30.47 44.16
N ALA A 10 -11.96 -31.36 43.40
CA ALA A 10 -10.78 -31.03 42.60
C ALA A 10 -11.26 -30.35 41.30
N ILE A 11 -10.89 -29.08 41.11
CA ILE A 11 -11.10 -28.35 39.86
C ILE A 11 -9.93 -28.73 38.94
N ALA A 12 -10.23 -29.48 37.89
CA ALA A 12 -9.29 -29.79 36.83
C ALA A 12 -9.10 -28.52 35.97
N ALA A 13 -7.92 -27.95 36.01
CA ALA A 13 -7.51 -26.88 35.11
C ALA A 13 -7.24 -27.45 33.72
N ILE A 14 -8.12 -27.13 32.76
CA ILE A 14 -7.90 -27.42 31.34
C ILE A 14 -6.97 -26.36 30.80
N THR A 15 -5.70 -26.72 30.61
CA THR A 15 -4.72 -25.87 29.95
C THR A 15 -4.94 -25.98 28.43
N PHE A 16 -5.46 -24.93 27.82
CA PHE A 16 -5.47 -24.79 26.35
C PHE A 16 -4.05 -24.46 25.90
N ALA A 17 -3.38 -25.45 25.31
CA ALA A 17 -2.16 -25.20 24.56
C ALA A 17 -2.52 -24.52 23.24
N VAL A 18 -2.28 -23.21 23.12
CA VAL A 18 -2.29 -22.51 21.85
C VAL A 18 -1.07 -22.97 21.08
N ALA A 19 -1.28 -23.84 20.10
CA ALA A 19 -0.25 -24.19 19.12
C ALA A 19 0.03 -22.93 18.28
N LEU A 20 1.16 -22.25 18.55
CA LEU A 20 1.75 -21.30 17.64
C LEU A 20 2.16 -22.08 16.39
N ALA A 21 1.40 -21.98 15.30
CA ALA A 21 1.84 -22.42 13.99
C ALA A 21 3.09 -21.60 13.63
N ALA A 22 4.25 -22.22 13.76
CA ALA A 22 5.49 -21.67 13.23
C ALA A 22 5.34 -21.60 11.71
N SER A 23 5.12 -20.40 11.18
CA SER A 23 5.33 -20.12 9.76
C SER A 23 6.78 -20.50 9.45
N GLY A 24 6.97 -21.51 8.59
CA GLY A 24 8.29 -21.91 8.13
C GLY A 24 9.04 -20.70 7.53
N PRO A 25 10.37 -20.77 7.46
CA PRO A 25 11.16 -19.67 6.95
C PRO A 25 10.73 -19.38 5.51
N THR A 26 10.15 -18.20 5.29
CA THR A 26 9.97 -17.66 3.94
C THR A 26 11.37 -17.51 3.37
N ILE A 27 11.71 -18.26 2.32
CA ILE A 27 13.00 -18.14 1.65
C ILE A 27 13.04 -16.73 1.05
N ALA A 28 13.73 -15.80 1.70
CA ALA A 28 13.86 -14.45 1.21
C ALA A 28 14.61 -14.48 -0.13
N ASN A 29 14.03 -13.88 -1.14
CA ASN A 29 14.63 -13.79 -2.47
C ASN A 29 15.89 -12.93 -2.40
N THR A 30 17.08 -13.52 -2.56
CA THR A 30 18.38 -12.85 -2.37
C THR A 30 18.85 -12.10 -3.63
N GLY A 31 18.28 -12.41 -4.79
CA GLY A 31 18.62 -11.77 -6.06
C GLY A 31 18.04 -10.36 -6.23
N SER A 32 18.16 -9.83 -7.44
CA SER A 32 17.47 -8.59 -7.84
C SER A 32 16.10 -8.91 -8.43
N PRO A 33 15.09 -8.03 -8.26
CA PRO A 33 13.80 -8.23 -8.88
C PRO A 33 13.94 -8.26 -10.41
N PRO A 34 13.04 -8.97 -11.12
CA PRO A 34 13.01 -8.93 -12.56
C PRO A 34 12.93 -7.48 -13.07
N PRO A 35 13.67 -7.14 -14.12
CA PRO A 35 13.66 -5.78 -14.65
C PRO A 35 12.27 -5.44 -15.19
N VAL A 36 11.84 -4.22 -14.97
CA VAL A 36 10.56 -3.66 -15.48
C VAL A 36 10.81 -2.66 -16.63
N ARG A 37 12.07 -2.47 -17.00
CA ARG A 37 12.48 -1.69 -18.18
C ARG A 37 13.68 -2.34 -18.84
N THR A 38 13.73 -2.27 -20.16
CA THR A 38 14.91 -2.64 -20.95
C THR A 38 16.08 -1.69 -20.64
N PRO A 39 17.32 -2.03 -20.99
CA PRO A 39 18.46 -1.11 -20.92
C PRO A 39 18.20 0.22 -21.63
N ALA A 40 17.47 0.21 -22.76
CA ALA A 40 17.03 1.40 -23.49
C ALA A 40 15.84 2.14 -22.84
N GLY A 41 15.34 1.66 -21.70
CA GLY A 41 14.27 2.32 -20.93
C GLY A 41 12.84 2.00 -21.36
N ALA A 42 12.63 1.11 -22.33
CA ALA A 42 11.28 0.67 -22.71
C ALA A 42 10.64 -0.17 -21.58
N PRO A 43 9.33 -0.01 -21.32
CA PRO A 43 8.63 -0.81 -20.31
C PRO A 43 8.65 -2.31 -20.67
N ILE A 44 8.90 -3.14 -19.66
CA ILE A 44 8.70 -4.60 -19.72
C ILE A 44 7.43 -4.89 -18.92
N VAL A 45 6.53 -5.65 -19.50
CA VAL A 45 5.24 -6.01 -18.89
C VAL A 45 5.00 -7.50 -18.96
N ALA A 46 4.33 -8.03 -17.94
CA ALA A 46 3.83 -9.40 -17.88
C ALA A 46 2.50 -9.41 -17.13
N ASP A 47 1.85 -10.55 -17.06
CA ASP A 47 0.59 -10.76 -16.33
C ASP A 47 0.73 -11.88 -15.30
N TRP A 48 1.89 -11.95 -14.65
CA TRP A 48 2.13 -12.94 -13.59
C TRP A 48 1.25 -12.62 -12.38
N LEU A 49 0.65 -13.65 -11.80
CA LEU A 49 -0.08 -13.47 -10.55
C LEU A 49 0.88 -13.20 -9.41
N ALA A 50 0.54 -12.24 -8.55
CA ALA A 50 1.28 -11.98 -7.33
C ALA A 50 1.29 -13.24 -6.45
N GLU A 51 2.43 -13.53 -5.80
CA GLU A 51 2.56 -14.66 -4.87
C GLU A 51 1.62 -14.50 -3.68
N HIS A 52 1.73 -13.41 -2.97
CA HIS A 52 0.85 -13.04 -1.87
C HIS A 52 -0.38 -12.31 -2.40
N ARG A 53 -1.52 -13.00 -2.56
CA ARG A 53 -2.73 -12.47 -3.19
C ARG A 53 -4.02 -12.64 -2.38
N ARG A 54 -3.93 -13.14 -1.13
CA ARG A 54 -5.06 -13.15 -0.20
C ARG A 54 -5.24 -11.78 0.43
N TYR A 55 -6.44 -11.47 0.90
CA TYR A 55 -6.71 -10.18 1.56
C TYR A 55 -5.89 -9.98 2.84
N THR A 56 -5.45 -11.04 3.50
CA THR A 56 -4.56 -11.03 4.66
C THR A 56 -3.12 -10.68 4.30
N ASP A 57 -2.71 -10.93 3.06
CA ASP A 57 -1.32 -10.80 2.61
C ASP A 57 -1.02 -9.39 2.06
N TRP A 58 -1.97 -8.47 2.16
CA TRP A 58 -1.94 -7.12 1.57
C TRP A 58 -0.60 -6.37 1.75
N HIS A 59 0.08 -6.59 2.86
CA HIS A 59 1.35 -5.96 3.20
C HIS A 59 2.55 -6.56 2.47
N LEU A 60 2.41 -7.76 1.91
CA LEU A 60 3.41 -8.46 1.10
C LEU A 60 3.05 -8.50 -0.39
N THR A 61 1.78 -8.28 -0.76
CA THR A 61 1.33 -8.37 -2.14
C THR A 61 2.13 -7.41 -3.03
N LEU A 62 2.93 -7.94 -3.93
CA LEU A 62 3.61 -7.17 -4.96
C LEU A 62 2.71 -7.06 -6.20
N VAL A 63 2.31 -5.84 -6.54
CA VAL A 63 1.69 -5.49 -7.82
C VAL A 63 2.52 -4.41 -8.49
N ASP A 64 2.90 -4.65 -9.75
CA ASP A 64 3.81 -3.83 -10.52
C ASP A 64 3.61 -4.11 -12.03
N PRO A 65 4.41 -3.61 -12.98
CA PRO A 65 4.23 -3.92 -14.40
C PRO A 65 4.27 -5.41 -14.74
N LEU A 66 4.84 -6.28 -13.91
CA LEU A 66 4.95 -7.72 -14.16
C LEU A 66 3.92 -8.54 -13.36
N TYR A 67 3.70 -8.17 -12.11
CA TYR A 67 2.86 -8.91 -11.17
C TYR A 67 1.50 -8.21 -10.99
N ARG A 68 0.44 -9.01 -10.98
CA ARG A 68 -0.93 -8.50 -10.83
C ARG A 68 -1.71 -9.20 -9.73
N ALA A 69 -2.66 -8.47 -9.16
CA ALA A 69 -3.77 -9.04 -8.40
C ALA A 69 -4.77 -9.75 -9.36
N THR A 70 -5.63 -10.60 -8.82
CA THR A 70 -6.73 -11.18 -9.61
C THR A 70 -7.77 -10.11 -9.97
N SER A 71 -8.53 -10.33 -11.06
CA SER A 71 -9.64 -9.45 -11.42
C SER A 71 -10.74 -9.40 -10.35
N THR A 72 -10.85 -10.45 -9.54
CA THR A 72 -11.81 -10.59 -8.45
C THR A 72 -11.30 -10.06 -7.11
N TYR A 73 -10.05 -9.55 -7.04
CA TYR A 73 -9.53 -8.98 -5.80
C TYR A 73 -10.28 -7.68 -5.46
N ALA A 74 -11.21 -7.78 -4.52
CA ALA A 74 -12.04 -6.67 -4.03
C ALA A 74 -12.21 -6.81 -2.51
N PRO A 75 -11.46 -6.04 -1.68
CA PRO A 75 -11.55 -6.15 -0.23
C PRO A 75 -12.95 -5.83 0.29
N GLY A 76 -13.50 -6.71 1.16
CA GLY A 76 -14.84 -6.55 1.73
C GLY A 76 -14.92 -5.59 2.92
N ASP A 77 -13.77 -5.10 3.41
CA ASP A 77 -13.66 -4.23 4.59
C ASP A 77 -13.39 -2.76 4.24
N LEU A 78 -13.74 -2.34 3.02
CA LEU A 78 -13.58 -0.97 2.55
C LEU A 78 -14.51 -0.01 3.30
N VAL A 79 -13.95 1.12 3.73
CA VAL A 79 -14.68 2.21 4.38
C VAL A 79 -14.25 3.56 3.79
N PRO A 80 -15.11 4.59 3.80
CA PRO A 80 -14.74 5.92 3.31
C PRO A 80 -13.54 6.50 4.06
N VAL A 81 -12.65 7.20 3.35
CA VAL A 81 -11.49 7.89 3.96
C VAL A 81 -11.90 8.95 4.97
N SER A 82 -13.10 9.49 4.84
CA SER A 82 -13.70 10.46 5.79
C SER A 82 -13.82 9.90 7.22
N ARG A 83 -13.85 8.57 7.42
CA ARG A 83 -13.78 7.97 8.75
C ARG A 83 -12.48 8.27 9.49
N ALA A 84 -11.42 8.64 8.79
CA ALA A 84 -10.17 9.11 9.39
C ALA A 84 -10.19 10.62 9.72
N GLY A 85 -11.27 11.34 9.39
CA GLY A 85 -11.36 12.79 9.56
C GLY A 85 -10.58 13.59 8.51
N ILE A 86 -9.93 12.93 7.56
CA ILE A 86 -9.22 13.59 6.47
C ILE A 86 -10.18 14.06 5.37
N ALA A 87 -9.88 15.19 4.76
CA ALA A 87 -10.63 15.68 3.61
C ALA A 87 -10.41 14.82 2.36
N GLY A 88 -11.37 14.81 1.45
CA GLY A 88 -11.24 14.13 0.16
C GLY A 88 -12.25 12.99 -0.01
N ARG A 89 -11.93 12.07 -0.92
CA ARG A 89 -12.86 11.02 -1.36
C ARG A 89 -12.15 9.68 -1.56
N GLY A 90 -12.94 8.61 -1.64
CA GLY A 90 -12.49 7.24 -1.88
C GLY A 90 -12.63 6.36 -0.65
N TYR A 91 -12.21 5.13 -0.81
CA TYR A 91 -12.33 4.08 0.19
C TYR A 91 -10.95 3.49 0.49
N VAL A 92 -10.76 3.10 1.75
CA VAL A 92 -9.59 2.35 2.22
C VAL A 92 -10.03 1.16 3.05
N ARG A 93 -9.16 0.20 3.22
CA ARG A 93 -9.42 -0.90 4.15
C ARG A 93 -9.56 -0.37 5.58
N ARG A 94 -10.49 -0.93 6.33
CA ARG A 94 -10.87 -0.45 7.68
C ARG A 94 -9.68 -0.26 8.63
N PHE A 95 -8.70 -1.16 8.60
CA PHE A 95 -7.54 -1.11 9.48
C PHE A 95 -6.57 0.06 9.17
N VAL A 96 -6.65 0.66 7.99
CA VAL A 96 -5.85 1.83 7.60
C VAL A 96 -6.32 3.11 8.32
N VAL A 97 -7.59 3.17 8.71
CA VAL A 97 -8.27 4.39 9.21
C VAL A 97 -7.56 5.01 10.42
N ALA A 98 -7.15 4.20 11.39
CA ALA A 98 -6.54 4.71 12.62
C ALA A 98 -5.21 5.44 12.34
N ASP A 99 -4.37 4.85 11.49
CA ASP A 99 -3.08 5.42 11.12
C ASP A 99 -3.22 6.59 10.13
N LEU A 100 -4.21 6.55 9.24
CA LEU A 100 -4.54 7.67 8.37
C LEU A 100 -5.03 8.89 9.20
N ALA A 101 -5.84 8.66 10.22
CA ALA A 101 -6.27 9.70 11.15
C ALA A 101 -5.09 10.29 11.94
N ALA A 102 -4.14 9.44 12.36
CA ALA A 102 -2.94 9.91 13.05
C ALA A 102 -2.03 10.74 12.12
N LEU A 103 -1.88 10.33 10.86
CA LEU A 103 -1.17 11.08 9.82
C LEU A 103 -1.79 12.48 9.62
N ASP A 104 -3.12 12.54 9.45
CA ASP A 104 -3.84 13.81 9.23
C ASP A 104 -3.73 14.74 10.43
N ARG A 105 -3.88 14.22 11.67
CA ARG A 105 -3.68 15.03 12.88
C ARG A 105 -2.28 15.62 12.97
N ALA A 106 -1.26 14.84 12.67
CA ALA A 106 0.12 15.30 12.69
C ALA A 106 0.40 16.35 11.59
N ALA A 107 -0.16 16.17 10.40
CA ALA A 107 -0.08 17.16 9.33
C ALA A 107 -0.76 18.47 9.74
N ARG A 108 -1.96 18.40 10.33
CA ARG A 108 -2.68 19.58 10.86
C ARG A 108 -1.88 20.30 11.94
N ALA A 109 -1.23 19.57 12.85
CA ALA A 109 -0.35 20.17 13.86
C ALA A 109 0.85 20.90 13.23
N ALA A 110 1.28 20.49 12.03
CA ALA A 110 2.29 21.21 11.23
C ALA A 110 1.68 22.32 10.32
N GLY A 111 0.40 22.65 10.49
CA GLY A 111 -0.30 23.67 9.68
C GLY A 111 -0.61 23.20 8.24
N ILE A 112 -0.71 21.90 8.01
CA ILE A 112 -0.99 21.31 6.70
C ILE A 112 -2.32 20.57 6.76
N ARG A 113 -3.27 20.92 5.89
CA ARG A 113 -4.56 20.25 5.75
C ARG A 113 -4.49 19.31 4.54
N LEU A 114 -4.19 18.04 4.78
CA LEU A 114 -4.13 17.04 3.72
C LEU A 114 -5.52 16.74 3.14
N ARG A 115 -5.54 16.29 1.89
CA ARG A 115 -6.72 15.82 1.15
C ARG A 115 -6.36 14.55 0.38
N VAL A 116 -7.22 13.54 0.44
CA VAL A 116 -7.12 12.35 -0.41
C VAL A 116 -7.83 12.63 -1.74
N VAL A 117 -7.14 12.43 -2.85
CA VAL A 117 -7.69 12.62 -4.21
C VAL A 117 -8.04 11.30 -4.88
N SER A 118 -7.32 10.23 -4.55
CA SER A 118 -7.58 8.88 -5.05
C SER A 118 -7.26 7.86 -3.93
N ALA A 119 -8.02 6.76 -3.88
CA ALA A 119 -7.82 5.67 -2.92
C ALA A 119 -8.14 4.33 -3.61
N TYR A 120 -8.92 3.43 -2.99
CA TYR A 120 -9.28 2.17 -3.64
C TYR A 120 -9.83 2.38 -5.05
N ARG A 121 -9.34 1.56 -5.98
CA ARG A 121 -9.79 1.51 -7.37
C ARG A 121 -9.95 0.05 -7.79
N SER A 122 -11.17 -0.35 -8.14
CA SER A 122 -11.46 -1.72 -8.58
C SER A 122 -10.72 -2.07 -9.88
N TYR A 123 -10.63 -3.36 -10.17
CA TYR A 123 -10.08 -3.86 -11.43
C TYR A 123 -10.75 -3.20 -12.64
N SER A 124 -12.10 -3.15 -12.66
CA SER A 124 -12.85 -2.55 -13.77
C SER A 124 -12.62 -1.04 -13.88
N SER A 125 -12.61 -0.33 -12.75
CA SER A 125 -12.29 1.11 -12.74
C SER A 125 -10.87 1.38 -13.24
N GLN A 126 -9.89 0.56 -12.85
CA GLN A 126 -8.51 0.68 -13.34
C GLN A 126 -8.43 0.40 -14.83
N HIS A 127 -9.19 -0.58 -15.34
CA HIS A 127 -9.27 -0.84 -16.77
C HIS A 127 -9.73 0.41 -17.54
N SER A 128 -10.83 1.04 -17.10
CA SER A 128 -11.34 2.26 -17.74
C SER A 128 -10.34 3.42 -17.68
N VAL A 129 -9.68 3.60 -16.54
CA VAL A 129 -8.62 4.63 -16.38
C VAL A 129 -7.48 4.37 -17.37
N PHE A 130 -6.98 3.14 -17.46
CA PHE A 130 -5.90 2.80 -18.39
C PHE A 130 -6.29 3.00 -19.84
N GLN A 131 -7.49 2.56 -20.25
CA GLN A 131 -8.00 2.76 -21.63
C GLN A 131 -8.09 4.25 -21.96
N SER A 132 -8.60 5.06 -21.05
CA SER A 132 -8.66 6.52 -21.24
C SER A 132 -7.27 7.17 -21.42
N TRP A 133 -6.22 6.62 -20.80
CA TRP A 133 -4.84 7.03 -21.06
C TRP A 133 -4.38 6.60 -22.44
N VAL A 134 -4.68 5.35 -22.86
CA VAL A 134 -4.33 4.82 -24.18
C VAL A 134 -4.97 5.66 -25.28
N GLU A 135 -6.24 5.98 -25.15
CA GLU A 135 -6.98 6.79 -26.13
C GLU A 135 -6.39 8.20 -26.28
N ARG A 136 -6.00 8.83 -25.17
CA ARG A 136 -5.49 10.22 -25.20
C ARG A 136 -4.01 10.34 -25.54
N GLN A 137 -3.18 9.37 -25.16
CA GLN A 137 -1.72 9.49 -25.16
C GLN A 137 -1.01 8.35 -25.87
N GLY A 138 -1.75 7.36 -26.36
CA GLY A 138 -1.20 6.13 -26.90
C GLY A 138 -0.66 5.15 -25.85
N TYR A 139 -0.60 3.87 -26.20
CA TYR A 139 -0.21 2.79 -25.29
C TYR A 139 1.18 2.97 -24.68
N ALA A 140 2.16 3.39 -25.49
CA ALA A 140 3.55 3.57 -25.04
C ALA A 140 3.70 4.64 -23.92
N THR A 141 2.83 5.67 -23.95
CA THR A 141 2.77 6.67 -22.88
C THR A 141 1.96 6.17 -21.70
N ALA A 142 0.77 5.61 -21.96
CA ALA A 142 -0.13 5.11 -20.92
C ALA A 142 0.58 4.15 -19.95
N ILE A 143 1.36 3.20 -20.46
CA ILE A 143 2.02 2.17 -19.66
C ILE A 143 3.15 2.71 -18.74
N ARG A 144 3.57 3.96 -18.94
CA ARG A 144 4.57 4.63 -18.08
C ARG A 144 3.94 5.38 -16.91
N TYR A 145 2.70 5.85 -17.10
CA TYR A 145 2.02 6.77 -16.17
C TYR A 145 0.73 6.21 -15.58
N SER A 146 0.28 5.06 -16.06
CA SER A 146 -0.92 4.39 -15.55
C SER A 146 -0.70 2.88 -15.52
N ALA A 147 -1.07 2.26 -14.41
CA ALA A 147 -1.04 0.82 -14.29
C ALA A 147 -2.15 0.17 -15.13
N ARG A 148 -1.88 -0.99 -15.74
CA ARG A 148 -2.91 -1.85 -16.30
C ARG A 148 -3.83 -2.37 -15.19
N ALA A 149 -5.03 -2.82 -15.54
CA ALA A 149 -5.95 -3.45 -14.57
C ALA A 149 -5.28 -4.67 -13.91
N GLY A 150 -5.38 -4.76 -12.59
CA GLY A 150 -4.69 -5.76 -11.78
C GLY A 150 -3.29 -5.33 -11.30
N HIS A 151 -2.63 -4.42 -11.99
CA HIS A 151 -1.25 -3.99 -11.72
C HIS A 151 -1.14 -2.73 -10.85
N SER A 152 -2.28 -2.20 -10.40
CA SER A 152 -2.34 -0.98 -9.59
C SER A 152 -2.40 -1.30 -8.11
N GLU A 153 -1.54 -0.66 -7.30
CA GLU A 153 -1.59 -0.74 -5.83
C GLU A 153 -2.91 -0.24 -5.24
N HIS A 154 -3.64 0.63 -5.95
CA HIS A 154 -4.96 1.10 -5.54
C HIS A 154 -5.99 -0.03 -5.40
N GLN A 155 -5.83 -1.15 -6.15
CA GLN A 155 -6.73 -2.28 -6.03
C GLN A 155 -6.62 -3.00 -4.68
N LEU A 156 -5.49 -2.86 -3.98
CA LEU A 156 -5.29 -3.46 -2.66
C LEU A 156 -6.12 -2.76 -1.55
N GLY A 157 -6.63 -1.55 -1.81
CA GLY A 157 -7.38 -0.75 -0.83
C GLY A 157 -6.52 -0.15 0.28
N THR A 158 -5.19 -0.16 0.11
CA THR A 158 -4.20 0.34 1.06
C THR A 158 -3.37 1.49 0.51
N THR A 159 -3.71 1.99 -0.68
CA THR A 159 -2.96 3.04 -1.37
C THR A 159 -3.80 4.30 -1.51
N LEU A 160 -3.15 5.44 -1.33
CA LEU A 160 -3.77 6.77 -1.38
C LEU A 160 -2.88 7.73 -2.16
N ASP A 161 -3.53 8.55 -3.00
CA ASP A 161 -2.93 9.74 -3.59
C ASP A 161 -3.33 10.97 -2.77
N PHE A 162 -2.33 11.70 -2.30
CA PHE A 162 -2.53 12.88 -1.46
C PHE A 162 -2.37 14.20 -2.22
N SER A 163 -3.17 15.18 -1.82
CA SER A 163 -2.99 16.60 -2.08
C SER A 163 -3.26 17.38 -0.77
N PHE A 164 -3.59 18.64 -0.85
CA PHE A 164 -3.98 19.47 0.30
C PHE A 164 -5.24 20.27 0.00
N VAL A 165 -5.94 20.68 1.04
CA VAL A 165 -7.18 21.45 0.94
C VAL A 165 -6.90 22.83 0.33
N GLY A 166 -7.63 23.18 -0.73
CA GLY A 166 -7.42 24.40 -1.51
C GLY A 166 -6.36 24.28 -2.61
N GLY A 167 -5.59 23.17 -2.65
CA GLY A 167 -4.65 22.91 -3.73
C GLY A 167 -5.27 22.21 -4.93
N ALA A 168 -4.56 22.23 -6.05
CA ALA A 168 -4.88 21.46 -7.25
C ALA A 168 -4.68 19.95 -7.00
N ASP A 169 -5.03 19.13 -7.97
CA ASP A 169 -4.64 17.71 -7.95
C ASP A 169 -3.12 17.59 -8.11
N PRO A 170 -2.47 16.61 -7.46
CA PRO A 170 -1.02 16.63 -7.25
C PRO A 170 -0.23 16.51 -8.56
N TRP A 171 -0.77 15.89 -9.58
CA TRP A 171 -0.17 15.81 -10.93
C TRP A 171 -0.19 17.11 -11.73
N ASN A 172 -0.89 18.14 -11.24
CA ASN A 172 -0.91 19.49 -11.84
C ASN A 172 0.20 20.40 -11.30
N TYR A 173 1.03 19.92 -10.38
CA TYR A 173 2.24 20.62 -9.91
C TYR A 173 3.45 20.17 -10.73
N ALA A 174 4.39 21.09 -10.97
CA ALA A 174 5.65 20.73 -11.59
C ALA A 174 6.43 19.68 -10.78
N ASP A 175 6.40 19.80 -9.45
CA ASP A 175 6.82 18.78 -8.49
C ASP A 175 6.01 18.94 -7.20
N PHE A 176 5.07 18.05 -6.95
CA PHE A 176 4.26 18.07 -5.73
C PHE A 176 5.12 17.96 -4.45
N ALA A 177 6.28 17.27 -4.51
CA ALA A 177 7.17 17.16 -3.36
C ALA A 177 7.79 18.49 -2.94
N SER A 178 7.81 19.51 -3.80
CA SER A 178 8.27 20.86 -3.46
C SER A 178 7.23 21.69 -2.70
N THR A 179 5.96 21.26 -2.68
CA THR A 179 4.94 21.88 -1.86
C THR A 179 5.15 21.57 -0.38
N ARG A 180 4.64 22.42 0.52
CA ARG A 180 4.69 22.15 1.97
C ARG A 180 4.09 20.78 2.32
N ALA A 181 2.97 20.40 1.67
CA ALA A 181 2.30 19.14 1.90
C ALA A 181 3.14 17.95 1.41
N GLY A 182 3.64 18.00 0.19
CA GLY A 182 4.48 16.93 -0.39
C GLY A 182 5.80 16.75 0.37
N ALA A 183 6.47 17.85 0.71
CA ALA A 183 7.70 17.81 1.51
C ALA A 183 7.47 17.19 2.89
N TRP A 184 6.36 17.56 3.56
CA TRP A 184 5.99 17.01 4.86
C TRP A 184 5.65 15.52 4.77
N LEU A 185 4.86 15.10 3.78
CA LEU A 185 4.53 13.69 3.53
C LEU A 185 5.80 12.86 3.32
N LYS A 186 6.70 13.31 2.46
CA LYS A 186 8.00 12.64 2.19
C LYS A 186 8.83 12.44 3.46
N ALA A 187 8.81 13.41 4.37
CA ALA A 187 9.57 13.35 5.62
C ALA A 187 8.89 12.48 6.69
N ASN A 188 7.55 12.43 6.74
CA ASN A 188 6.82 11.96 7.91
C ASN A 188 5.88 10.78 7.69
N ALA A 189 5.37 10.55 6.46
CA ALA A 189 4.31 9.57 6.20
C ALA A 189 4.65 8.15 6.67
N TRP A 190 5.91 7.73 6.56
CA TRP A 190 6.40 6.42 7.00
C TRP A 190 6.17 6.16 8.50
N ARG A 191 6.18 7.20 9.35
CA ARG A 191 5.93 7.09 10.81
C ARG A 191 4.50 6.64 11.12
N TYR A 192 3.61 6.82 10.16
CA TYR A 192 2.20 6.43 10.20
C TYR A 192 1.90 5.23 9.29
N GLY A 193 2.95 4.54 8.84
CA GLY A 193 2.82 3.33 8.04
C GLY A 193 2.68 3.53 6.54
N PHE A 194 2.79 4.77 6.03
CA PHE A 194 2.63 5.09 4.60
C PHE A 194 3.99 5.29 3.92
N VAL A 195 4.22 4.56 2.85
CA VAL A 195 5.49 4.53 2.11
C VAL A 195 5.28 5.09 0.71
N LEU A 196 6.18 5.95 0.25
CA LEU A 196 6.20 6.47 -1.11
C LEU A 196 6.60 5.35 -2.09
N SER A 197 5.65 4.87 -2.91
CA SER A 197 5.88 3.72 -3.79
C SER A 197 6.80 4.02 -4.97
N TYR A 198 6.71 5.23 -5.54
CA TYR A 198 7.40 5.61 -6.78
C TYR A 198 8.30 6.85 -6.58
N PRO A 199 9.44 6.69 -5.86
CA PRO A 199 10.35 7.80 -5.59
C PRO A 199 11.11 8.25 -6.83
N LYS A 200 11.54 9.51 -6.86
CA LYS A 200 12.33 10.13 -7.95
C LYS A 200 13.64 9.37 -8.17
N GLY A 201 13.94 9.08 -9.43
CA GLY A 201 15.15 8.35 -9.83
C GLY A 201 15.03 6.83 -9.72
N ALA A 202 13.87 6.30 -9.32
CA ALA A 202 13.62 4.86 -9.19
C ALA A 202 12.77 4.28 -10.35
N GLU A 203 12.52 5.02 -11.40
CA GLU A 203 11.63 4.65 -12.50
C GLU A 203 12.06 3.34 -13.21
N ARG A 204 13.38 3.08 -13.25
CA ARG A 204 13.92 1.82 -13.79
C ARG A 204 13.64 0.61 -12.87
N LEU A 205 13.49 0.86 -11.58
CA LEU A 205 13.22 -0.17 -10.57
C LEU A 205 11.72 -0.40 -10.35
N THR A 206 10.91 0.68 -10.40
CA THR A 206 9.46 0.61 -10.17
C THR A 206 8.66 0.30 -11.41
N GLY A 207 9.16 0.70 -12.58
CA GLY A 207 8.48 0.61 -13.88
C GLY A 207 7.55 1.79 -14.16
N TYR A 208 7.16 2.55 -13.15
CA TYR A 208 6.30 3.74 -13.26
C TYR A 208 7.11 5.03 -13.10
N GLY A 209 6.53 6.15 -13.52
CA GLY A 209 7.07 7.48 -13.33
C GLY A 209 7.14 7.87 -11.85
N TYR A 210 7.82 8.98 -11.57
CA TYR A 210 7.85 9.58 -10.24
C TYR A 210 6.47 10.10 -9.85
N GLU A 211 5.96 9.66 -8.70
CA GLU A 211 4.64 10.04 -8.16
C GLU A 211 4.76 10.47 -6.69
N PRO A 212 5.16 11.71 -6.39
CA PRO A 212 5.38 12.17 -5.02
C PRO A 212 4.12 12.25 -4.14
N TRP A 213 2.97 11.98 -4.70
CA TRP A 213 1.65 11.95 -4.04
C TRP A 213 1.21 10.53 -3.66
N HIS A 214 1.80 9.48 -4.26
CA HIS A 214 1.34 8.10 -4.20
C HIS A 214 1.97 7.34 -3.03
N TYR A 215 1.18 7.07 -2.01
CA TYR A 215 1.62 6.40 -0.78
C TYR A 215 0.85 5.13 -0.54
N ARG A 216 1.58 4.03 -0.32
CA ARG A 216 1.02 2.75 0.08
C ARG A 216 1.19 2.53 1.57
N TYR A 217 0.15 2.07 2.23
CA TYR A 217 0.17 1.68 3.64
C TYR A 217 0.78 0.29 3.80
N PHE A 218 1.83 0.19 4.61
CA PHE A 218 2.51 -1.05 5.00
C PHE A 218 2.27 -1.38 6.48
N GLY A 219 1.63 -0.50 7.26
CA GLY A 219 1.67 -0.52 8.70
C GLY A 219 2.97 0.08 9.24
N ARG A 220 2.94 0.62 10.46
CA ARG A 220 4.07 1.39 11.02
C ARG A 220 5.36 0.59 11.11
N SER A 221 5.28 -0.66 11.59
CA SER A 221 6.46 -1.52 11.75
C SER A 221 7.15 -1.81 10.42
N LEU A 222 6.38 -2.26 9.41
CA LEU A 222 6.94 -2.59 8.10
C LEU A 222 7.39 -1.35 7.33
N ALA A 223 6.72 -0.22 7.48
CA ALA A 223 7.16 1.05 6.89
C ALA A 223 8.51 1.52 7.48
N ALA A 224 8.72 1.35 8.79
CA ALA A 224 10.00 1.62 9.42
C ALA A 224 11.11 0.69 8.93
N GLN A 225 10.82 -0.62 8.80
CA GLN A 225 11.77 -1.61 8.26
C GLN A 225 12.11 -1.30 6.79
N GLN A 226 11.11 -0.98 5.97
CA GLN A 226 11.32 -0.60 4.58
C GLN A 226 12.22 0.61 4.47
N ARG A 227 11.95 1.67 5.26
CA ARG A 227 12.77 2.88 5.30
C ARG A 227 14.22 2.58 5.73
N SER A 228 14.41 1.80 6.80
CA SER A 228 15.74 1.44 7.31
C SER A 228 16.54 0.58 6.33
N SER A 229 15.87 -0.16 5.46
CA SER A 229 16.53 -0.98 4.44
C SER A 229 17.20 -0.16 3.33
N GLY A 230 16.81 1.10 3.13
CA GLY A 230 17.26 1.94 2.01
C GLY A 230 16.78 1.45 0.63
N LEU A 231 16.05 0.34 0.56
CA LEU A 231 15.60 -0.22 -0.71
C LEU A 231 14.37 0.54 -1.22
N VAL A 232 14.20 0.57 -2.55
CA VAL A 232 12.93 0.99 -3.16
C VAL A 232 11.82 0.03 -2.75
N PRO A 233 10.57 0.48 -2.47
CA PRO A 233 9.49 -0.37 -1.98
C PRO A 233 9.24 -1.62 -2.81
N ARG A 234 9.25 -1.52 -4.14
CA ARG A 234 9.14 -2.68 -5.04
C ARG A 234 10.20 -3.74 -4.76
N TYR A 235 11.47 -3.32 -4.61
CA TYR A 235 12.57 -4.23 -4.34
C TYR A 235 12.45 -4.85 -2.93
N TRP A 236 12.06 -4.04 -1.96
CA TRP A 236 11.84 -4.50 -0.59
C TRP A 236 10.73 -5.54 -0.50
N LEU A 237 9.62 -5.36 -1.23
CA LEU A 237 8.54 -6.35 -1.34
C LEU A 237 9.03 -7.62 -2.04
N TRP A 238 9.70 -7.48 -3.17
CA TRP A 238 10.16 -8.62 -3.95
C TRP A 238 11.09 -9.55 -3.15
N ARG A 239 11.94 -9.00 -2.29
CA ARG A 239 12.80 -9.80 -1.39
C ARG A 239 12.03 -10.57 -0.31
N ARG A 240 10.75 -10.33 -0.13
CA ARG A 240 9.86 -10.98 0.85
C ARG A 240 8.83 -11.91 0.19
N ASN A 241 8.82 -11.97 -1.13
CA ASN A 241 8.09 -12.92 -1.95
C ASN A 241 9.06 -14.01 -2.42
#